data_79abc12ed6e7c793ac854e73c5608baa
#
_entry.id   79abc12ed6e7c793ac854e73c5608baa
#
_cell.length_a   1.000
_cell.length_b   1.000
_cell.length_c   1.000
_cell.angle_alpha   90.00
_cell.angle_beta   90.00
_cell.angle_gamma   90.00
#
_symmetry.space_group_name_H-M   'P 1'
#
loop_
_entity.id
_entity.type
_entity.pdbx_description
1 polymer ?
#
loop_
_entity_poly.entity_id
_entity_poly.type
_entity_poly.pdbx_seq_one_letter_code
_entity_poly.pdbx_strand_id
1 'polypeptide(L)'
;KPSGVSYDDLSPEAMVVCDLDGNLVLGEGSPSSDTAAHAYVYRHMSEVGGVVHTHSTYATAWAARGEEIPCVLTMMGDEFGGPVPVGPFALIGDDSIGRGIVDTLRESRSPAVLMRNHGPFTIGRDARAAVKAAVMVEEVAKTVHVARLGGPLVPIEQHHIDSLYDRYQNVYGQH
;
A
#
# COMPACT_ATOMS: atom_id res chain seq x y z
N LYS A 1 -7.45 2.86 -13.20
CA LYS A 1 -8.46 2.28 -14.11
C LYS A 1 -9.71 3.17 -14.15
N PRO A 2 -10.55 3.13 -15.20
CA PRO A 2 -11.83 3.81 -15.18
C PRO A 2 -12.77 3.21 -14.11
N SER A 3 -13.64 4.06 -13.56
CA SER A 3 -14.64 3.68 -12.57
C SER A 3 -15.68 2.73 -13.19
N GLY A 4 -16.12 1.72 -12.44
CA GLY A 4 -17.20 0.81 -12.86
C GLY A 4 -16.82 -0.23 -13.93
N VAL A 5 -15.60 -0.24 -14.45
CA VAL A 5 -15.14 -1.24 -15.43
C VAL A 5 -14.65 -2.49 -14.71
N SER A 6 -15.10 -3.69 -15.14
CA SER A 6 -14.62 -4.96 -14.59
C SER A 6 -13.12 -5.15 -14.86
N TYR A 7 -12.43 -5.87 -13.98
CA TYR A 7 -11.01 -6.21 -14.22
C TYR A 7 -10.83 -7.10 -15.46
N ASP A 8 -11.81 -7.93 -15.80
CA ASP A 8 -11.76 -8.81 -16.98
C ASP A 8 -11.88 -8.05 -18.30
N ASP A 9 -12.43 -6.81 -18.26
CA ASP A 9 -12.62 -5.94 -19.41
C ASP A 9 -11.51 -4.88 -19.56
N LEU A 10 -10.47 -4.93 -18.70
CA LEU A 10 -9.38 -3.95 -18.75
C LEU A 10 -8.40 -4.27 -19.86
N SER A 11 -8.03 -3.23 -20.61
CA SER A 11 -6.92 -3.22 -21.55
C SER A 11 -6.10 -1.96 -21.35
N PRO A 12 -4.86 -1.86 -21.87
CA PRO A 12 -4.07 -0.64 -21.82
C PRO A 12 -4.82 0.57 -22.43
N GLU A 13 -5.60 0.36 -23.50
CA GLU A 13 -6.36 1.39 -24.21
C GLU A 13 -7.57 1.90 -23.39
N ALA A 14 -8.09 1.05 -22.49
CA ALA A 14 -9.19 1.41 -21.61
C ALA A 14 -8.76 2.29 -20.43
N MET A 15 -7.44 2.42 -20.18
CA MET A 15 -6.95 3.21 -19.08
C MET A 15 -7.16 4.71 -19.33
N VAL A 16 -7.44 5.44 -18.24
CA VAL A 16 -7.56 6.90 -18.27
C VAL A 16 -6.30 7.54 -17.71
N VAL A 17 -5.95 8.70 -18.23
CA VAL A 17 -4.86 9.54 -17.71
C VAL A 17 -5.46 10.78 -17.09
N CYS A 18 -5.09 11.05 -15.85
CA CYS A 18 -5.49 12.26 -15.12
C CYS A 18 -4.26 13.11 -14.81
N ASP A 19 -4.48 14.41 -14.69
CA ASP A 19 -3.47 15.30 -14.09
C ASP A 19 -3.42 15.12 -12.56
N LEU A 20 -2.51 15.82 -11.91
CA LEU A 20 -2.34 15.77 -10.45
C LEU A 20 -3.48 16.44 -9.67
N ASP A 21 -4.37 17.16 -10.36
CA ASP A 21 -5.59 17.72 -9.76
C ASP A 21 -6.79 16.77 -9.94
N GLY A 22 -6.55 15.60 -10.59
CA GLY A 22 -7.56 14.57 -10.81
C GLY A 22 -8.42 14.78 -12.05
N ASN A 23 -8.13 15.79 -12.89
CA ASN A 23 -8.86 16.04 -14.12
C ASN A 23 -8.47 15.03 -15.20
N LEU A 24 -9.46 14.53 -15.95
CA LEU A 24 -9.23 13.64 -17.07
C LEU A 24 -8.48 14.38 -18.21
N VAL A 25 -7.33 13.84 -18.61
CA VAL A 25 -6.49 14.36 -19.69
C VAL A 25 -6.58 13.49 -20.94
N LEU A 26 -6.65 12.17 -20.78
CA LEU A 26 -6.70 11.23 -21.90
C LEU A 26 -7.55 10.01 -21.52
N GLY A 27 -8.21 9.43 -22.50
CA GLY A 27 -9.07 8.25 -22.38
C GLY A 27 -10.54 8.59 -22.29
N GLU A 28 -11.38 7.57 -22.32
CA GLU A 28 -12.84 7.69 -22.24
C GLU A 28 -13.32 7.06 -20.92
N GLY A 29 -14.22 7.72 -20.23
CA GLY A 29 -14.80 7.24 -18.98
C GLY A 29 -14.37 8.05 -17.75
N SER A 30 -15.07 7.82 -16.66
CA SER A 30 -14.81 8.52 -15.40
C SER A 30 -13.58 7.93 -14.71
N PRO A 31 -12.65 8.74 -14.17
CA PRO A 31 -11.57 8.26 -13.32
C PRO A 31 -12.08 7.49 -12.10
N SER A 32 -11.22 6.67 -11.49
CA SER A 32 -11.53 5.97 -10.24
C SER A 32 -11.91 6.95 -9.12
N SER A 33 -12.80 6.53 -8.23
CA SER A 33 -13.13 7.28 -7.00
C SER A 33 -11.91 7.58 -6.13
N ASP A 34 -10.85 6.77 -6.24
CA ASP A 34 -9.61 6.95 -5.47
C ASP A 34 -8.58 7.84 -6.18
N THR A 35 -8.92 8.44 -7.32
CA THR A 35 -8.01 9.31 -8.09
C THR A 35 -7.49 10.47 -7.24
N ALA A 36 -8.33 11.10 -6.43
CA ALA A 36 -7.93 12.19 -5.53
C ALA A 36 -6.85 11.74 -4.52
N ALA A 37 -7.03 10.54 -3.93
CA ALA A 37 -6.06 9.96 -2.99
C ALA A 37 -4.70 9.69 -3.66
N HIS A 38 -4.70 9.08 -4.85
CA HIS A 38 -3.48 8.83 -5.63
C HIS A 38 -2.78 10.13 -6.03
N ALA A 39 -3.53 11.09 -6.57
CA ALA A 39 -3.00 12.40 -6.95
C ALA A 39 -2.38 13.14 -5.76
N TYR A 40 -3.01 13.08 -4.59
CA TYR A 40 -2.48 13.65 -3.36
C TYR A 40 -1.12 13.06 -2.99
N VAL A 41 -0.98 11.72 -3.04
CA VAL A 41 0.30 11.05 -2.77
C VAL A 41 1.38 11.56 -3.74
N TYR A 42 1.12 11.57 -5.04
CA TYR A 42 2.10 12.07 -6.04
C TYR A 42 2.48 13.54 -5.83
N ARG A 43 1.54 14.40 -5.40
CA ARG A 43 1.84 15.82 -5.10
C ARG A 43 2.73 16.00 -3.87
N HIS A 44 2.64 15.11 -2.88
CA HIS A 44 3.25 15.31 -1.56
C HIS A 44 4.42 14.36 -1.26
N MET A 45 4.67 13.36 -2.12
CA MET A 45 5.78 12.41 -2.01
C MET A 45 6.48 12.30 -3.38
N SER A 46 7.43 13.19 -3.64
CA SER A 46 8.09 13.34 -4.95
C SER A 46 8.91 12.11 -5.37
N GLU A 47 9.32 11.27 -4.41
CA GLU A 47 10.02 10.00 -4.63
C GLU A 47 9.11 8.88 -5.12
N VAL A 48 7.78 9.04 -5.04
CA VAL A 48 6.80 8.03 -5.42
C VAL A 48 6.47 8.13 -6.91
N GLY A 49 6.75 7.06 -7.65
CA GLY A 49 6.39 6.90 -9.07
C GLY A 49 5.31 5.85 -9.32
N GLY A 50 4.79 5.21 -8.28
CA GLY A 50 3.68 4.26 -8.36
C GLY A 50 2.87 4.21 -7.08
N VAL A 51 1.54 4.16 -7.23
CA VAL A 51 0.58 3.96 -6.12
C VAL A 51 -0.40 2.87 -6.52
N VAL A 52 -0.59 1.90 -5.65
CA VAL A 52 -1.59 0.83 -5.85
C VAL A 52 -2.55 0.80 -4.67
N HIS A 53 -3.83 0.73 -4.98
CA HIS A 53 -4.89 0.46 -4.02
C HIS A 53 -5.60 -0.84 -4.38
N THR A 54 -5.87 -1.66 -3.37
CA THR A 54 -6.64 -2.89 -3.51
C THR A 54 -7.59 -3.08 -2.33
N HIS A 55 -8.56 -3.97 -2.52
CA HIS A 55 -9.36 -4.53 -1.43
C HIS A 55 -9.01 -6.02 -1.24
N SER A 56 -7.73 -6.34 -1.26
CA SER A 56 -7.24 -7.70 -1.06
C SER A 56 -7.66 -8.22 0.31
N THR A 57 -8.06 -9.49 0.36
CA THR A 57 -8.90 -10.02 1.44
C THR A 57 -8.27 -9.87 2.84
N TYR A 58 -7.03 -10.30 2.99
CA TYR A 58 -6.40 -10.34 4.31
C TYR A 58 -5.93 -8.96 4.77
N ALA A 59 -5.33 -8.16 3.88
CA ALA A 59 -4.93 -6.80 4.22
C ALA A 59 -6.15 -5.92 4.55
N THR A 60 -7.25 -6.08 3.80
CA THR A 60 -8.51 -5.37 4.10
C THR A 60 -9.13 -5.84 5.42
N ALA A 61 -9.02 -7.14 5.76
CA ALA A 61 -9.48 -7.63 7.06
C ALA A 61 -8.72 -6.99 8.23
N TRP A 62 -7.40 -6.79 8.10
CA TRP A 62 -6.61 -6.05 9.09
C TRP A 62 -7.01 -4.57 9.15
N ALA A 63 -7.23 -3.92 7.99
CA ALA A 63 -7.73 -2.55 7.92
C ALA A 63 -9.10 -2.39 8.62
N ALA A 64 -10.01 -3.35 8.42
CA ALA A 64 -11.32 -3.37 9.06
C ALA A 64 -11.23 -3.52 10.60
N ARG A 65 -10.19 -4.18 11.11
CA ARG A 65 -9.91 -4.27 12.55
C ARG A 65 -9.27 -3.01 13.11
N GLY A 66 -8.74 -2.13 12.25
CA GLY A 66 -7.98 -0.96 12.67
C GLY A 66 -6.68 -1.33 13.40
N GLU A 67 -6.09 -2.48 13.08
CA GLU A 67 -4.86 -3.01 13.68
C GLU A 67 -3.74 -3.02 12.62
N GLU A 68 -2.53 -2.65 13.02
CA GLU A 68 -1.33 -2.82 12.20
C GLU A 68 -0.99 -4.30 12.03
N ILE A 69 -0.31 -4.67 10.96
CA ILE A 69 0.27 -6.00 10.81
C ILE A 69 1.64 -6.01 11.50
N PRO A 70 1.80 -6.72 12.63
CA PRO A 70 3.05 -6.69 13.39
C PRO A 70 4.19 -7.37 12.61
N CYS A 71 5.41 -6.85 12.75
CA CYS A 71 6.59 -7.40 12.09
C CYS A 71 7.07 -8.66 12.83
N VAL A 72 6.64 -9.82 12.36
CA VAL A 72 6.97 -11.13 12.94
C VAL A 72 7.56 -12.10 11.92
N LEU A 73 7.78 -11.65 10.70
CA LEU A 73 8.38 -12.41 9.59
C LEU A 73 9.61 -11.68 9.06
N THR A 74 10.68 -12.41 8.75
CA THR A 74 11.90 -11.81 8.19
C THR A 74 11.62 -11.06 6.88
N MET A 75 10.74 -11.58 6.03
CA MET A 75 10.30 -10.90 4.81
C MET A 75 9.63 -9.55 5.08
N MET A 76 9.03 -9.35 6.27
CA MET A 76 8.51 -8.05 6.66
C MET A 76 9.63 -7.09 7.06
N GLY A 77 10.64 -7.59 7.77
CA GLY A 77 11.85 -6.81 8.03
C GLY A 77 12.52 -6.35 6.75
N ASP A 78 12.69 -7.25 5.79
CA ASP A 78 13.27 -6.96 4.48
C ASP A 78 12.48 -5.89 3.70
N GLU A 79 11.19 -6.11 3.44
CA GLU A 79 10.38 -5.29 2.54
C GLU A 79 9.80 -4.04 3.21
N PHE A 80 9.33 -4.17 4.45
CA PHE A 80 8.59 -3.10 5.13
C PHE A 80 9.42 -2.37 6.19
N GLY A 81 10.54 -2.93 6.62
CA GLY A 81 11.40 -2.34 7.66
C GLY A 81 10.73 -2.20 9.03
N GLY A 82 9.62 -2.93 9.23
CA GLY A 82 8.81 -2.87 10.44
C GLY A 82 7.38 -3.38 10.24
N PRO A 83 6.46 -3.01 11.12
CA PRO A 83 5.03 -3.31 10.95
C PRO A 83 4.45 -2.57 9.75
N VAL A 84 3.35 -3.10 9.20
CA VAL A 84 2.54 -2.35 8.23
C VAL A 84 1.55 -1.48 9.01
N PRO A 85 1.69 -0.14 8.94
CA PRO A 85 0.93 0.77 9.80
C PRO A 85 -0.54 0.90 9.38
N VAL A 86 -1.37 1.40 10.30
CA VAL A 86 -2.76 1.77 10.06
C VAL A 86 -2.90 3.28 10.00
N GLY A 87 -3.43 3.78 8.90
CA GLY A 87 -3.85 5.17 8.74
C GLY A 87 -5.27 5.43 9.27
N PRO A 88 -5.68 6.70 9.34
CA PRO A 88 -6.99 7.07 9.84
C PRO A 88 -8.13 6.56 8.94
N PHE A 89 -9.35 6.54 9.49
CA PHE A 89 -10.55 6.45 8.68
C PHE A 89 -10.79 7.77 7.94
N ALA A 90 -11.10 7.69 6.66
CA ALA A 90 -11.46 8.83 5.83
C ALA A 90 -12.54 8.44 4.82
N LEU A 91 -13.40 9.38 4.47
CA LEU A 91 -14.41 9.19 3.42
C LEU A 91 -13.78 9.39 2.03
N ILE A 92 -14.35 8.67 1.05
CA ILE A 92 -13.97 8.83 -0.36
C ILE A 92 -14.59 10.12 -0.90
N GLY A 93 -13.85 10.85 -1.73
CA GLY A 93 -14.37 12.00 -2.47
C GLY A 93 -13.56 13.29 -2.34
N ASP A 94 -12.58 13.31 -1.41
CA ASP A 94 -11.65 14.44 -1.26
C ASP A 94 -10.20 13.95 -0.99
N ASP A 95 -9.32 14.85 -0.59
CA ASP A 95 -7.92 14.58 -0.29
C ASP A 95 -7.69 13.86 1.05
N SER A 96 -8.72 13.54 1.83
CA SER A 96 -8.59 13.04 3.19
C SER A 96 -7.88 11.69 3.25
N ILE A 97 -8.19 10.77 2.33
CA ILE A 97 -7.51 9.46 2.22
C ILE A 97 -6.04 9.68 1.87
N GLY A 98 -5.76 10.48 0.85
CA GLY A 98 -4.39 10.77 0.42
C GLY A 98 -3.54 11.40 1.51
N ARG A 99 -4.11 12.34 2.27
CA ARG A 99 -3.46 12.94 3.44
C ARG A 99 -3.14 11.89 4.50
N GLY A 100 -4.11 11.05 4.85
CA GLY A 100 -3.91 9.97 5.81
C GLY A 100 -2.81 8.99 5.39
N ILE A 101 -2.72 8.66 4.09
CA ILE A 101 -1.66 7.83 3.53
C ILE A 101 -0.29 8.52 3.73
N VAL A 102 -0.16 9.77 3.28
CA VAL A 102 1.10 10.51 3.33
C VAL A 102 1.58 10.70 4.77
N ASP A 103 0.69 11.14 5.65
CA ASP A 103 1.03 11.40 7.06
C ASP A 103 1.48 10.11 7.76
N THR A 104 0.80 8.98 7.50
CA THR A 104 1.16 7.69 8.09
C THR A 104 2.49 7.14 7.54
N LEU A 105 2.70 7.22 6.23
CA LEU A 105 3.92 6.67 5.61
C LEU A 105 5.16 7.49 5.90
N ARG A 106 5.06 8.79 6.17
CA ARG A 106 6.19 9.63 6.59
C ARG A 106 6.80 9.21 7.92
N GLU A 107 6.01 8.58 8.78
CA GLU A 107 6.44 8.07 10.09
C GLU A 107 6.86 6.58 10.03
N SER A 108 6.90 5.98 8.82
CA SER A 108 7.16 4.55 8.63
C SER A 108 8.15 4.31 7.48
N ARG A 109 8.89 3.20 7.57
CA ARG A 109 9.69 2.66 6.45
C ARG A 109 8.86 1.84 5.48
N SER A 110 7.65 1.46 5.89
CA SER A 110 6.76 0.61 5.10
C SER A 110 6.33 1.28 3.81
N PRO A 111 6.43 0.61 2.65
CA PRO A 111 5.80 1.07 1.41
C PRO A 111 4.29 0.80 1.37
N ALA A 112 3.70 0.30 2.46
CA ALA A 112 2.29 -0.02 2.56
C ALA A 112 1.65 0.60 3.82
N VAL A 113 0.40 1.02 3.70
CA VAL A 113 -0.45 1.48 4.79
C VAL A 113 -1.84 0.87 4.67
N LEU A 114 -2.43 0.50 5.79
CA LEU A 114 -3.83 0.06 5.85
C LEU A 114 -4.71 1.26 6.23
N MET A 115 -5.51 1.77 5.32
CA MET A 115 -6.48 2.79 5.68
C MET A 115 -7.65 2.15 6.43
N ARG A 116 -7.91 2.61 7.65
CA ARG A 116 -8.92 2.02 8.55
C ARG A 116 -10.27 1.89 7.86
N ASN A 117 -10.88 0.70 7.97
CA ASN A 117 -12.17 0.33 7.38
C ASN A 117 -12.25 0.47 5.85
N HIS A 118 -11.11 0.55 5.17
CA HIS A 118 -11.07 0.69 3.72
C HIS A 118 -10.24 -0.42 3.07
N GLY A 119 -8.91 -0.34 3.15
CA GLY A 119 -8.01 -1.32 2.56
C GLY A 119 -6.58 -0.82 2.46
N PRO A 120 -5.67 -1.63 1.88
CA PRO A 120 -4.28 -1.24 1.72
C PRO A 120 -4.08 -0.27 0.56
N PHE A 121 -3.17 0.68 0.78
CA PHE A 121 -2.50 1.47 -0.24
C PHE A 121 -1.01 1.18 -0.19
N THR A 122 -0.39 1.05 -1.35
CA THR A 122 1.05 0.83 -1.45
C THR A 122 1.70 1.81 -2.41
N ILE A 123 2.93 2.18 -2.10
CA ILE A 123 3.74 3.10 -2.88
C ILE A 123 5.02 2.41 -3.39
N GLY A 124 5.61 2.99 -4.42
CA GLY A 124 6.89 2.56 -4.94
C GLY A 124 7.53 3.62 -5.82
N ARG A 125 8.84 3.49 -6.06
CA ARG A 125 9.56 4.37 -6.99
C ARG A 125 9.03 4.32 -8.42
N ASP A 126 8.29 3.26 -8.75
CA ASP A 126 7.62 3.01 -10.02
C ASP A 126 6.40 2.10 -9.80
N ALA A 127 5.59 1.91 -10.84
CA ALA A 127 4.40 1.07 -10.80
C ALA A 127 4.73 -0.39 -10.42
N ARG A 128 5.87 -0.93 -10.87
CA ARG A 128 6.28 -2.31 -10.57
C ARG A 128 6.60 -2.50 -9.10
N ALA A 129 7.31 -1.54 -8.49
CA ALA A 129 7.61 -1.57 -7.06
C ALA A 129 6.34 -1.45 -6.21
N ALA A 130 5.39 -0.57 -6.61
CA ALA A 130 4.12 -0.44 -5.91
C ALA A 130 3.25 -1.72 -6.00
N VAL A 131 3.21 -2.37 -7.17
CA VAL A 131 2.52 -3.66 -7.34
C VAL A 131 3.18 -4.76 -6.50
N LYS A 132 4.51 -4.82 -6.47
CA LYS A 132 5.25 -5.75 -5.62
C LYS A 132 4.87 -5.58 -4.15
N ALA A 133 4.86 -4.36 -3.65
CA ALA A 133 4.45 -4.05 -2.28
C ALA A 133 3.00 -4.48 -2.02
N ALA A 134 2.08 -4.31 -2.99
CA ALA A 134 0.69 -4.74 -2.88
C ALA A 134 0.54 -6.27 -2.78
N VAL A 135 1.31 -7.03 -3.55
CA VAL A 135 1.35 -8.49 -3.43
C VAL A 135 1.91 -8.91 -2.07
N MET A 136 3.02 -8.28 -1.65
CA MET A 136 3.68 -8.61 -0.38
C MET A 136 2.81 -8.29 0.84
N VAL A 137 2.09 -7.17 0.84
CA VAL A 137 1.22 -6.82 1.98
C VAL A 137 0.09 -7.81 2.16
N GLU A 138 -0.50 -8.32 1.09
CA GLU A 138 -1.54 -9.36 1.17
C GLU A 138 -0.97 -10.68 1.69
N GLU A 139 0.21 -11.09 1.22
CA GLU A 139 0.86 -12.34 1.63
C GLU A 139 1.25 -12.32 3.11
N VAL A 140 1.85 -11.22 3.61
CA VAL A 140 2.18 -11.11 5.04
C VAL A 140 0.93 -10.97 5.89
N ALA A 141 -0.08 -10.23 5.45
CA ALA A 141 -1.37 -10.13 6.13
C ALA A 141 -2.01 -11.50 6.35
N LYS A 142 -2.02 -12.34 5.31
CA LYS A 142 -2.53 -13.71 5.35
C LYS A 142 -1.71 -14.57 6.31
N THR A 143 -0.40 -14.57 6.16
CA THR A 143 0.49 -15.42 6.96
C THR A 143 0.41 -15.07 8.44
N VAL A 144 0.46 -13.77 8.80
CA VAL A 144 0.35 -13.31 10.18
C VAL A 144 -1.03 -13.61 10.76
N HIS A 145 -2.10 -13.47 9.96
CA HIS A 145 -3.45 -13.84 10.37
C HIS A 145 -3.54 -15.32 10.74
N VAL A 146 -3.03 -16.21 9.89
CA VAL A 146 -3.03 -17.65 10.14
C VAL A 146 -2.18 -18.02 11.36
N ALA A 147 -0.98 -17.43 11.47
CA ALA A 147 -0.12 -17.66 12.63
C ALA A 147 -0.80 -17.25 13.95
N ARG A 148 -1.53 -16.12 13.97
CA ARG A 148 -2.26 -15.62 15.14
C ARG A 148 -3.38 -16.57 15.60
N LEU A 149 -3.96 -17.37 14.71
CA LEU A 149 -4.97 -18.37 15.08
C LEU A 149 -4.36 -19.50 15.94
N GLY A 150 -3.06 -19.75 15.82
CA GLY A 150 -2.34 -20.76 16.59
C GLY A 150 -1.88 -20.31 17.98
N GLY A 151 -2.02 -19.02 18.31
CA GLY A 151 -1.60 -18.48 19.59
C GLY A 151 -0.85 -17.15 19.49
N PRO A 152 -0.13 -16.76 20.54
CA PRO A 152 0.66 -15.52 20.56
C PRO A 152 1.75 -15.54 19.48
N LEU A 153 1.95 -14.40 18.83
CA LEU A 153 3.02 -14.20 17.87
C LEU A 153 4.36 -13.96 18.62
N VAL A 154 5.46 -14.41 18.01
CA VAL A 154 6.81 -14.14 18.52
C VAL A 154 7.38 -12.94 17.79
N PRO A 155 7.62 -11.80 18.45
CA PRO A 155 8.15 -10.61 17.82
C PRO A 155 9.61 -10.79 17.39
N ILE A 156 10.00 -10.10 16.31
CA ILE A 156 11.41 -9.92 15.92
C ILE A 156 11.92 -8.68 16.65
N GLU A 157 13.10 -8.77 17.25
CA GLU A 157 13.72 -7.63 17.92
C GLU A 157 14.10 -6.53 16.92
N GLN A 158 13.95 -5.26 17.31
CA GLN A 158 14.11 -4.12 16.42
C GLN A 158 15.47 -4.09 15.69
N HIS A 159 16.56 -4.43 16.38
CA HIS A 159 17.88 -4.44 15.75
C HIS A 159 18.03 -5.49 14.64
N HIS A 160 17.28 -6.60 14.71
CA HIS A 160 17.22 -7.58 13.62
C HIS A 160 16.39 -7.07 12.45
N ILE A 161 15.28 -6.38 12.73
CA ILE A 161 14.47 -5.73 11.69
C ILE A 161 15.32 -4.69 10.95
N ASP A 162 16.07 -3.86 11.67
CA ASP A 162 16.96 -2.85 11.07
C ASP A 162 18.03 -3.49 10.18
N SER A 163 18.65 -4.59 10.65
CA SER A 163 19.64 -5.33 9.86
C SER A 163 19.07 -5.98 8.61
N LEU A 164 17.86 -6.54 8.69
CA LEU A 164 17.15 -7.13 7.54
C LEU A 164 16.85 -6.05 6.49
N TYR A 165 16.30 -4.93 6.93
CA TYR A 165 15.94 -3.82 6.05
C TYR A 165 17.17 -3.25 5.34
N ASP A 166 18.24 -2.93 6.09
CA ASP A 166 19.47 -2.39 5.53
C ASP A 166 20.10 -3.34 4.49
N ARG A 167 20.18 -4.63 4.83
CA ARG A 167 20.67 -5.65 3.88
C ARG A 167 19.84 -5.70 2.61
N TYR A 168 18.53 -5.65 2.74
CA TYR A 168 17.61 -5.76 1.60
C TYR A 168 17.69 -4.54 0.69
N GLN A 169 17.76 -3.34 1.27
CA GLN A 169 17.84 -2.10 0.49
C GLN A 169 19.19 -1.90 -0.21
N ASN A 170 20.28 -2.39 0.38
CA ASN A 170 21.64 -2.04 -0.06
C ASN A 170 22.46 -3.21 -0.65
N VAL A 171 22.13 -4.45 -0.32
CA VAL A 171 22.96 -5.64 -0.65
C VAL A 171 22.21 -6.72 -1.42
N TYR A 172 20.89 -6.85 -1.20
CA TYR A 172 20.10 -7.94 -1.73
C TYR A 172 19.55 -7.64 -3.12
N GLY A 173 19.67 -8.61 -4.03
CA GLY A 173 19.11 -8.56 -5.37
C GLY A 173 20.19 -8.62 -6.46
N GLN A 174 19.73 -8.83 -7.69
CA GLN A 174 20.59 -8.70 -8.88
C GLN A 174 20.63 -7.23 -9.29
N HIS A 175 21.81 -6.65 -9.30
CA HIS A 175 22.07 -5.30 -9.78
C HIS A 175 22.22 -5.29 -11.30
#